data_7187e3eb6cba053ce4d4fea8f85cbaf2
#
_entry.id   7187e3eb6cba053ce4d4fea8f85cbaf2
#
_cell.length_a   1.000
_cell.length_b   1.000
_cell.length_c   1.000
_cell.angle_alpha   90.00
_cell.angle_beta   90.00
_cell.angle_gamma   90.00
#
_symmetry.space_group_name_H-M   'P 1'
#
loop_
_entity.id
_entity.type
_entity.pdbx_description
1 polymer ?
#
loop_
_entity_poly.entity_id
_entity_poly.type
_entity_poly.pdbx_seq_one_letter_code
_entity_poly.pdbx_strand_id
1 'polypeptide(L)'
;MNKTIFLLTLSPLCLLFSCGNGNRVAFADIYDQIMDNHPLSAPSVVTLAKDGSYLKTDTNPNDEEDFFVAEYSLVAHEVLSLCGFNAVTWDDMMHTSYNDGIRSATKNGIQVTWRYHPDLGLEARYVKI
;
A
#
# COMPACT_ATOMS: atom_id res chain seq x y z
N MET A 1 -56.32 -11.87 14.77
CA MET A 1 -55.47 -10.73 14.45
C MET A 1 -54.04 -11.10 14.76
N ASN A 2 -53.37 -11.60 13.80
CA ASN A 2 -51.95 -11.98 13.97
C ASN A 2 -51.10 -10.81 13.54
N LYS A 3 -50.61 -10.11 14.53
CA LYS A 3 -49.54 -9.15 14.29
C LYS A 3 -48.24 -9.94 14.15
N THR A 4 -47.86 -10.19 12.94
CA THR A 4 -46.55 -10.72 12.62
C THR A 4 -45.57 -9.60 12.89
N ILE A 5 -44.92 -9.67 14.03
CA ILE A 5 -43.78 -8.81 14.33
C ILE A 5 -42.65 -9.34 13.45
N PHE A 6 -42.39 -8.64 12.37
CA PHE A 6 -41.15 -8.80 11.65
C PHE A 6 -40.00 -8.26 12.54
N LEU A 7 -39.43 -9.18 13.28
CA LEU A 7 -38.13 -8.88 13.90
C LEU A 7 -37.12 -8.79 12.75
N LEU A 8 -36.84 -7.59 12.35
CA LEU A 8 -35.66 -7.32 11.56
C LEU A 8 -34.47 -7.65 12.45
N THR A 9 -33.99 -8.87 12.36
CA THR A 9 -32.69 -9.19 12.92
C THR A 9 -31.67 -8.46 12.07
N LEU A 10 -31.34 -7.28 12.52
CA LEU A 10 -30.15 -6.60 12.03
C LEU A 10 -28.99 -7.53 12.34
N SER A 11 -28.53 -8.22 11.35
CA SER A 11 -27.38 -9.09 11.46
C SER A 11 -26.20 -8.27 11.97
N PRO A 12 -25.57 -8.63 13.07
CA PRO A 12 -24.43 -7.89 13.60
C PRO A 12 -23.18 -8.23 12.80
N LEU A 13 -23.24 -8.06 11.50
CA LEU A 13 -22.08 -8.27 10.64
C LEU A 13 -20.92 -7.33 10.99
N CYS A 14 -21.23 -6.23 11.66
CA CYS A 14 -20.22 -5.25 12.07
C CYS A 14 -19.36 -5.72 13.25
N LEU A 15 -19.74 -6.76 13.97
CA LEU A 15 -19.02 -7.21 15.15
C LEU A 15 -17.88 -8.18 14.86
N LEU A 16 -17.79 -8.69 13.65
CA LEU A 16 -16.76 -9.64 13.26
C LEU A 16 -15.42 -8.96 12.96
N PHE A 17 -15.40 -7.65 12.82
CA PHE A 17 -14.18 -6.88 12.57
C PHE A 17 -13.48 -6.39 13.83
N SER A 18 -14.09 -6.51 14.99
CA SER A 18 -13.55 -5.98 16.24
C SER A 18 -12.73 -7.01 17.03
N CYS A 19 -12.74 -8.26 16.66
CA CYS A 19 -11.96 -9.29 17.33
C CYS A 19 -10.56 -9.30 16.74
N GLY A 20 -9.86 -8.15 16.85
CA GLY A 20 -8.67 -8.00 16.14
C GLY A 20 -7.46 -8.54 16.83
N ASN A 21 -6.91 -9.57 16.38
CA ASN A 21 -5.48 -9.68 16.31
C ASN A 21 -5.04 -8.69 15.23
N GLY A 22 -4.84 -7.43 15.62
CA GLY A 22 -4.36 -6.34 14.82
C GLY A 22 -4.78 -6.38 13.37
N ASN A 23 -5.39 -5.36 12.85
CA ASN A 23 -5.75 -5.18 11.46
C ASN A 23 -4.52 -5.42 10.56
N ARG A 24 -4.17 -6.66 10.36
CA ARG A 24 -3.19 -7.02 9.36
C ARG A 24 -3.88 -6.92 8.02
N VAL A 25 -3.74 -5.77 7.40
CA VAL A 25 -4.23 -5.58 6.04
C VAL A 25 -3.51 -6.59 5.16
N ALA A 26 -4.27 -7.38 4.41
CA ALA A 26 -3.68 -8.28 3.43
C ALA A 26 -3.14 -7.47 2.26
N PHE A 27 -1.92 -7.76 1.85
CA PHE A 27 -1.32 -7.07 0.69
C PHE A 27 -2.11 -7.29 -0.59
N ALA A 28 -2.76 -8.45 -0.74
CA ALA A 28 -3.64 -8.71 -1.86
C ALA A 28 -4.82 -7.74 -1.91
N ASP A 29 -5.41 -7.39 -0.77
CA ASP A 29 -6.53 -6.44 -0.71
C ASP A 29 -6.08 -5.02 -1.07
N ILE A 30 -4.91 -4.61 -0.61
CA ILE A 30 -4.30 -3.33 -1.00
C ILE A 30 -4.06 -3.31 -2.52
N TYR A 31 -3.47 -4.35 -3.03
CA TYR A 31 -3.19 -4.48 -4.46
C TYR A 31 -4.46 -4.34 -5.30
N ASP A 32 -5.52 -5.07 -4.95
CA ASP A 32 -6.78 -5.02 -5.65
C ASP A 32 -7.41 -3.62 -5.61
N GLN A 33 -7.37 -2.96 -4.46
CA GLN A 33 -7.88 -1.60 -4.31
C GLN A 33 -7.11 -0.60 -5.17
N ILE A 34 -5.78 -0.70 -5.20
CA ILE A 34 -4.93 0.17 -6.03
C ILE A 34 -5.19 -0.07 -7.51
N MET A 35 -5.34 -1.32 -7.94
CA MET A 35 -5.66 -1.64 -9.32
C MET A 35 -7.03 -1.07 -9.74
N ASP A 36 -8.01 -1.11 -8.85
CA ASP A 36 -9.33 -0.53 -9.10
C ASP A 36 -9.29 1.01 -9.18
N ASN A 37 -8.50 1.65 -8.33
CA ASN A 37 -8.40 3.11 -8.28
C ASN A 37 -7.54 3.69 -9.43
N HIS A 38 -6.56 2.95 -9.89
CA HIS A 38 -5.58 3.39 -10.90
C HIS A 38 -5.34 2.32 -11.97
N PRO A 39 -6.37 1.96 -12.74
CA PRO A 39 -6.27 0.79 -13.66
C PRO A 39 -5.23 0.95 -14.77
N LEU A 40 -4.86 2.17 -15.13
CA LEU A 40 -3.88 2.43 -16.19
C LEU A 40 -2.45 2.54 -15.68
N SER A 41 -2.24 3.12 -14.51
CA SER A 41 -0.91 3.39 -13.96
C SER A 41 -0.42 2.33 -12.96
N ALA A 42 -1.30 1.81 -12.12
CA ALA A 42 -0.91 0.89 -11.06
C ALA A 42 -0.25 -0.41 -11.56
N PRO A 43 -0.67 -1.02 -12.68
CA PRO A 43 -0.03 -2.23 -13.17
C PRO A 43 1.47 -2.09 -13.45
N SER A 44 1.92 -0.88 -13.80
CA SER A 44 3.35 -0.61 -14.03
C SER A 44 4.11 -0.32 -12.74
N VAL A 45 3.46 0.24 -11.74
CA VAL A 45 4.08 0.76 -10.50
C VAL A 45 4.11 -0.28 -9.39
N VAL A 46 3.05 -1.10 -9.27
CA VAL A 46 2.84 -1.97 -8.11
C VAL A 46 2.97 -3.43 -8.49
N THR A 47 3.76 -4.15 -7.71
CA THR A 47 3.92 -5.60 -7.83
C THR A 47 3.49 -6.27 -6.54
N LEU A 48 2.66 -7.28 -6.63
CA LEU A 48 2.32 -8.19 -5.54
C LEU A 48 3.06 -9.51 -5.73
N ALA A 49 3.72 -10.00 -4.67
CA ALA A 49 4.30 -11.34 -4.68
C ALA A 49 3.21 -12.40 -4.96
N LYS A 50 3.55 -13.46 -5.69
CA LYS A 50 2.62 -14.54 -6.02
C LYS A 50 2.01 -15.19 -4.78
N ASP A 51 2.78 -15.29 -3.70
CA ASP A 51 2.34 -15.84 -2.42
C ASP A 51 1.76 -14.76 -1.46
N GLY A 52 1.66 -13.51 -1.89
CA GLY A 52 1.17 -12.41 -1.09
C GLY A 52 2.14 -11.89 -0.03
N SER A 53 3.40 -12.34 -0.02
CA SER A 53 4.36 -12.05 1.06
C SER A 53 4.93 -10.64 1.03
N TYR A 54 4.90 -9.96 -0.12
CA TYR A 54 5.35 -8.58 -0.22
C TYR A 54 4.54 -7.78 -1.24
N LEU A 55 4.52 -6.47 -1.05
CA LEU A 55 4.20 -5.47 -2.07
C LEU A 55 5.47 -4.70 -2.43
N LYS A 56 5.57 -4.31 -3.68
CA LYS A 56 6.66 -3.48 -4.17
C LYS A 56 6.08 -2.34 -5.00
N THR A 57 6.64 -1.16 -4.84
CA THR A 57 6.34 0.00 -5.69
C THR A 57 7.62 0.50 -6.36
N ASP A 58 7.48 0.91 -7.61
CA ASP A 58 8.58 1.46 -8.41
C ASP A 58 8.04 2.62 -9.25
N THR A 59 8.55 3.83 -9.01
CA THR A 59 8.09 5.03 -9.71
C THR A 59 8.75 5.23 -11.07
N ASN A 60 9.73 4.39 -11.42
CA ASN A 60 10.36 4.36 -12.75
C ASN A 60 10.54 2.90 -13.22
N PRO A 61 9.46 2.21 -13.55
CA PRO A 61 9.48 0.77 -13.79
C PRO A 61 10.32 0.31 -15.00
N ASN A 62 10.65 1.22 -15.90
CA ASN A 62 11.46 0.92 -17.07
C ASN A 62 12.90 1.45 -16.99
N ASP A 63 13.29 1.98 -15.83
CA ASP A 63 14.63 2.54 -15.58
C ASP A 63 15.06 3.57 -16.63
N GLU A 64 14.16 4.47 -16.99
CA GLU A 64 14.39 5.51 -17.99
C GLU A 64 15.13 6.70 -17.37
N GLU A 65 16.08 7.26 -18.10
CA GLU A 65 16.79 8.47 -17.70
C GLU A 65 15.84 9.67 -17.66
N ASP A 66 15.96 10.52 -16.65
CA ASP A 66 15.14 11.73 -16.45
C ASP A 66 13.62 11.46 -16.40
N PHE A 67 13.23 10.26 -16.01
CA PHE A 67 11.83 9.84 -15.95
C PHE A 67 11.11 10.41 -14.76
N PHE A 68 9.98 11.06 -15.00
CA PHE A 68 9.04 11.48 -13.97
C PHE A 68 7.60 11.43 -14.48
N VAL A 69 6.76 10.68 -13.79
CA VAL A 69 5.32 10.65 -13.99
C VAL A 69 4.63 10.87 -12.63
N ALA A 70 3.96 12.00 -12.48
CA ALA A 70 3.31 12.38 -11.22
C ALA A 70 2.31 11.32 -10.73
N GLU A 71 1.57 10.70 -11.63
CA GLU A 71 0.62 9.62 -11.33
C GLU A 71 1.31 8.43 -10.65
N TYR A 72 2.53 8.09 -11.05
CA TYR A 72 3.27 6.97 -10.45
C TYR A 72 3.65 7.26 -8.98
N SER A 73 4.02 8.49 -8.68
CA SER A 73 4.27 8.93 -7.31
C SER A 73 2.97 8.92 -6.47
N LEU A 74 1.84 9.31 -7.05
CA LEU A 74 0.54 9.24 -6.37
C LEU A 74 0.16 7.79 -6.04
N VAL A 75 0.36 6.86 -6.95
CA VAL A 75 0.12 5.43 -6.72
C VAL A 75 1.01 4.91 -5.59
N ALA A 76 2.30 5.22 -5.62
CA ALA A 76 3.23 4.83 -4.57
C ALA A 76 2.84 5.40 -3.19
N HIS A 77 2.41 6.66 -3.15
CA HIS A 77 1.90 7.29 -1.92
C HIS A 77 0.64 6.60 -1.39
N GLU A 78 -0.29 6.25 -2.26
CA GLU A 78 -1.52 5.58 -1.85
C GLU A 78 -1.23 4.19 -1.28
N VAL A 79 -0.32 3.42 -1.86
CA VAL A 79 0.13 2.14 -1.30
C VAL A 79 0.70 2.32 0.11
N LEU A 80 1.56 3.31 0.31
CA LEU A 80 2.12 3.63 1.62
C LEU A 80 1.02 3.92 2.65
N SER A 81 0.05 4.74 2.27
CA SER A 81 -1.08 5.11 3.13
C SER A 81 -1.96 3.92 3.48
N LEU A 82 -2.27 3.06 2.52
CA LEU A 82 -3.06 1.85 2.74
C LEU A 82 -2.34 0.82 3.61
N CYS A 83 -1.02 0.81 3.59
CA CYS A 83 -0.20 0.02 4.52
C CYS A 83 -0.14 0.60 5.94
N GLY A 84 -0.76 1.76 6.18
CA GLY A 84 -0.88 2.37 7.50
C GLY A 84 0.20 3.36 7.87
N PHE A 85 1.08 3.72 6.97
CA PHE A 85 2.11 4.75 7.21
C PHE A 85 1.53 6.15 7.02
N ASN A 86 2.14 7.12 7.68
CA ASN A 86 1.66 8.51 7.67
C ASN A 86 2.45 9.42 6.72
N ALA A 87 2.05 10.69 6.67
CA ALA A 87 2.67 11.70 5.83
C ALA A 87 4.16 11.93 6.16
N VAL A 88 4.61 11.70 7.39
CA VAL A 88 6.02 11.85 7.78
C VAL A 88 6.88 10.82 7.05
N THR A 89 6.44 9.58 6.97
CA THR A 89 7.15 8.54 6.23
C THR A 89 7.21 8.88 4.73
N TRP A 90 6.12 9.37 4.16
CA TRP A 90 6.12 9.81 2.78
C TRP A 90 7.09 10.96 2.53
N ASP A 91 7.11 11.93 3.42
CA ASP A 91 8.05 13.06 3.34
C ASP A 91 9.51 12.58 3.40
N ASP A 92 9.81 11.65 4.29
CA ASP A 92 11.13 11.01 4.36
C ASP A 92 11.50 10.31 3.04
N MET A 93 10.56 9.60 2.44
CA MET A 93 10.76 8.93 1.15
C MET A 93 11.06 9.93 0.03
N MET A 94 10.29 11.01 -0.04
CA MET A 94 10.44 12.05 -1.06
C MET A 94 11.72 12.87 -0.90
N HIS A 95 12.31 12.94 0.29
CA HIS A 95 13.58 13.63 0.57
C HIS A 95 14.78 12.67 0.59
N THR A 96 14.60 11.41 0.27
CA THR A 96 15.68 10.43 0.17
C THR A 96 16.51 10.69 -1.08
N SER A 97 17.82 10.80 -0.91
CA SER A 97 18.78 10.94 -2.01
C SER A 97 19.47 9.60 -2.30
N TYR A 98 20.11 9.53 -3.46
CA TYR A 98 20.92 8.37 -3.84
C TYR A 98 21.97 8.00 -2.79
N ASN A 99 22.58 9.00 -2.18
CA ASN A 99 23.65 8.81 -1.18
C ASN A 99 23.13 8.32 0.18
N ASP A 100 21.84 8.40 0.43
CA ASP A 100 21.26 7.91 1.70
C ASP A 100 21.21 6.38 1.78
N GLY A 101 21.33 5.68 0.66
CA GLY A 101 21.23 4.23 0.59
C GLY A 101 19.81 3.73 0.90
N ILE A 102 19.74 2.56 1.48
CA ILE A 102 18.46 1.93 1.86
C ILE A 102 18.01 2.49 3.21
N ARG A 103 16.75 2.95 3.27
CA ARG A 103 16.08 3.41 4.48
C ARG A 103 14.88 2.52 4.79
N SER A 104 14.42 2.55 6.02
CA SER A 104 13.28 1.74 6.44
C SER A 104 12.44 2.43 7.50
N ALA A 105 11.18 2.01 7.58
CA ALA A 105 10.26 2.34 8.65
C ALA A 105 9.40 1.12 8.97
N THR A 106 8.92 1.04 10.20
CA THR A 106 8.07 -0.05 10.66
C THR A 106 6.84 0.51 11.32
N LYS A 107 5.68 -0.05 10.99
CA LYS A 107 4.42 0.29 11.64
C LYS A 107 3.43 -0.87 11.56
N ASN A 108 2.78 -1.18 12.70
CA ASN A 108 1.70 -2.17 12.79
C ASN A 108 2.05 -3.54 12.18
N GLY A 109 3.29 -4.00 12.37
CA GLY A 109 3.74 -5.29 11.87
C GLY A 109 4.09 -5.30 10.38
N ILE A 110 4.20 -4.12 9.75
CA ILE A 110 4.68 -3.97 8.38
C ILE A 110 5.97 -3.16 8.41
N GLN A 111 6.98 -3.65 7.71
CA GLN A 111 8.21 -2.92 7.43
C GLN A 111 8.20 -2.49 5.97
N VAL A 112 8.46 -1.20 5.73
CA VAL A 112 8.78 -0.68 4.41
C VAL A 112 10.27 -0.35 4.34
N THR A 113 10.91 -0.79 3.28
CA THR A 113 12.27 -0.40 2.93
C THR A 113 12.26 0.31 1.60
N TRP A 114 13.05 1.35 1.45
CA TRP A 114 13.09 2.10 0.20
C TRP A 114 14.47 2.63 -0.10
N ARG A 115 14.68 2.93 -1.36
CA ARG A 115 15.86 3.63 -1.86
C ARG A 115 15.45 4.53 -3.03
N TYR A 116 16.25 5.53 -3.28
CA TYR A 116 16.12 6.38 -4.45
C TYR A 116 17.38 6.32 -5.31
N HIS A 117 17.18 6.29 -6.62
CA HIS A 117 18.24 6.43 -7.61
C HIS A 117 17.71 7.27 -8.77
N PRO A 118 18.49 8.22 -9.32
CA PRO A 118 18.01 9.07 -10.43
C PRO A 118 17.50 8.29 -11.65
N ASP A 119 18.11 7.15 -11.95
CA ASP A 119 17.75 6.33 -13.10
C ASP A 119 16.79 5.18 -12.77
N LEU A 120 16.66 4.81 -11.49
CA LEU A 120 15.79 3.71 -11.05
C LEU A 120 14.50 4.19 -10.39
N GLY A 121 14.44 5.49 -10.04
CA GLY A 121 13.32 6.07 -9.33
C GLY A 121 13.30 5.74 -7.83
N LEU A 122 12.15 5.97 -7.21
CA LEU A 122 11.89 5.60 -5.83
C LEU A 122 11.32 4.16 -5.82
N GLU A 123 12.07 3.24 -5.25
CA GLU A 123 11.67 1.85 -5.08
C GLU A 123 11.39 1.57 -3.62
N ALA A 124 10.23 1.00 -3.32
CA ALA A 124 9.85 0.62 -1.97
C ALA A 124 9.34 -0.82 -1.91
N ARG A 125 9.63 -1.50 -0.82
CA ARG A 125 9.18 -2.87 -0.57
C ARG A 125 8.57 -2.98 0.81
N TYR A 126 7.38 -3.56 0.86
CA TYR A 126 6.59 -3.78 2.08
C TYR A 126 6.58 -5.27 2.41
N VAL A 127 6.94 -5.60 3.64
CA VAL A 127 6.90 -6.97 4.16
C VAL A 127 6.24 -7.00 5.53
N LYS A 128 5.62 -8.11 5.87
CA LYS A 128 5.12 -8.34 7.23
C LYS A 128 6.23 -8.88 8.11
N ILE A 129 6.28 -8.37 9.33
CA ILE A 129 7.26 -8.76 10.34
C ILE A 129 6.59 -9.30 11.60
#